data_b81b2cd9b51117afdf74367c11decb4b
#
_entry.id   b81b2cd9b51117afdf74367c11decb4b
#
_cell.length_a   1.000
_cell.length_b   1.000
_cell.length_c   1.000
_cell.angle_alpha   90.00
_cell.angle_beta   90.00
_cell.angle_gamma   90.00
#
_symmetry.space_group_name_H-M   'P 1'
#
loop_
_entity.id
_entity.type
_entity.pdbx_description
1 polymer ?
#
loop_
_entity_poly.entity_id
_entity_poly.type
_entity_poly.pdbx_seq_one_letter_code
_entity_poly.pdbx_strand_id
1 'polypeptide(L)'
;FGVTCLFAFSPDSKQVAFVRLDETNVPSFEWQTFLNDEGMMMYPQTHSLRYPKAGEANATASVCVYDIYYKTIKTMQIPEHMNGYVPRIVWTPIPAPTKADAQPMSDLVVLHINRDQNKMDVLKGNPKSTVCRPFYSEQSNKYFVNYELFDQWQWLADGRVVVVSEKGGYQQAYMYSVQGVEQRLLTPGECDVTQVYGVDEKAQVLYYQVANTPMIRQAYALNMKKNTTTCLTQGEGTHTLYFSKDWKRYVDC
;
A
#
# COMPACT_ATOMS: atom_id res chain seq x y z
N PHE A 1 -14.16 -10.65 9.43
CA PHE A 1 -13.05 -9.82 9.00
C PHE A 1 -13.45 -8.39 8.60
N GLY A 2 -14.72 -8.08 8.41
CA GLY A 2 -15.24 -6.71 8.25
C GLY A 2 -14.58 -5.88 7.13
N VAL A 3 -14.01 -6.53 6.12
CA VAL A 3 -13.33 -5.83 5.03
C VAL A 3 -14.36 -5.17 4.13
N THR A 4 -14.36 -3.85 4.10
CA THR A 4 -15.35 -3.07 3.35
C THR A 4 -14.82 -2.56 2.00
N CYS A 5 -13.51 -2.60 1.73
CA CYS A 5 -12.92 -1.90 0.58
C CYS A 5 -11.60 -2.50 0.09
N LEU A 6 -11.55 -3.83 -0.18
CA LEU A 6 -10.40 -4.46 -0.82
C LEU A 6 -10.65 -4.70 -2.31
N PHE A 7 -10.90 -3.62 -3.05
CA PHE A 7 -10.99 -3.66 -4.51
C PHE A 7 -10.37 -2.39 -5.12
N ALA A 8 -9.92 -2.50 -6.36
CA ALA A 8 -9.35 -1.38 -7.12
C ALA A 8 -9.68 -1.50 -8.61
N PHE A 9 -10.10 -0.39 -9.22
CA PHE A 9 -10.27 -0.32 -10.67
C PHE A 9 -8.92 -0.11 -11.36
N SER A 10 -8.71 -0.78 -12.49
CA SER A 10 -7.56 -0.49 -13.35
C SER A 10 -7.62 0.96 -13.88
N PRO A 11 -6.48 1.61 -14.15
CA PRO A 11 -6.45 3.00 -14.63
C PRO A 11 -7.21 3.22 -15.94
N ASP A 12 -7.38 2.19 -16.76
CA ASP A 12 -8.18 2.22 -17.99
C ASP A 12 -9.66 1.88 -17.77
N SER A 13 -10.07 1.62 -16.52
CA SER A 13 -11.43 1.25 -16.10
C SER A 13 -11.99 -0.02 -16.76
N LYS A 14 -11.14 -0.90 -17.29
CA LYS A 14 -11.56 -2.15 -17.94
C LYS A 14 -11.58 -3.35 -17.00
N GLN A 15 -10.87 -3.27 -15.89
CA GLN A 15 -10.74 -4.36 -14.94
C GLN A 15 -10.96 -3.90 -13.51
N VAL A 16 -11.43 -4.81 -12.66
CA VAL A 16 -11.55 -4.61 -11.21
C VAL A 16 -10.78 -5.72 -10.53
N ALA A 17 -9.76 -5.37 -9.76
CA ALA A 17 -9.11 -6.29 -8.86
C ALA A 17 -9.82 -6.29 -7.51
N PHE A 18 -9.94 -7.46 -6.87
CA PHE A 18 -10.52 -7.58 -5.54
C PHE A 18 -9.92 -8.75 -4.78
N VAL A 19 -9.98 -8.68 -3.45
CA VAL A 19 -9.57 -9.77 -2.57
C VAL A 19 -10.80 -10.56 -2.17
N ARG A 20 -10.73 -11.89 -2.37
CA ARG A 20 -11.71 -12.86 -1.89
C ARG A 20 -11.15 -13.59 -0.69
N LEU A 21 -11.89 -13.58 0.41
CA LEU A 21 -11.57 -14.29 1.63
C LEU A 21 -12.40 -15.57 1.72
N ASP A 22 -11.74 -16.70 1.94
CA ASP A 22 -12.36 -17.97 2.26
C ASP A 22 -12.25 -18.23 3.76
N GLU A 23 -13.37 -18.17 4.45
CA GLU A 23 -13.51 -18.35 5.90
C GLU A 23 -14.04 -19.74 6.26
N THR A 24 -14.09 -20.70 5.33
CA THR A 24 -14.70 -22.01 5.54
C THR A 24 -14.11 -22.73 6.76
N ASN A 25 -12.79 -22.65 6.95
CA ASN A 25 -12.06 -23.29 8.02
C ASN A 25 -11.86 -22.42 9.25
N VAL A 26 -12.39 -21.18 9.26
CA VAL A 26 -12.26 -20.28 10.40
C VAL A 26 -13.28 -20.68 11.47
N PRO A 27 -12.86 -20.91 12.73
CA PRO A 27 -13.79 -21.22 13.82
C PRO A 27 -14.80 -20.12 14.08
N SER A 28 -16.00 -20.51 14.51
CA SER A 28 -17.06 -19.59 14.89
C SER A 28 -16.92 -19.26 16.38
N PHE A 29 -16.99 -17.98 16.70
CA PHE A 29 -17.08 -17.47 18.05
C PHE A 29 -18.49 -16.92 18.29
N GLU A 30 -19.08 -17.28 19.43
CA GLU A 30 -20.41 -16.86 19.81
C GLU A 30 -20.37 -16.04 21.10
N TRP A 31 -21.20 -15.01 21.14
CA TRP A 31 -21.42 -14.21 22.35
C TRP A 31 -22.88 -13.82 22.49
N GLN A 32 -23.26 -13.43 23.67
CA GLN A 32 -24.62 -13.01 23.98
C GLN A 32 -24.68 -11.53 24.33
N THR A 33 -25.71 -10.86 23.86
CA THR A 33 -26.03 -9.48 24.26
C THR A 33 -27.38 -9.46 24.97
N PHE A 34 -27.49 -8.61 25.99
CA PHE A 34 -28.69 -8.42 26.78
C PHE A 34 -29.29 -7.00 26.61
N LEU A 35 -28.75 -6.24 25.67
CA LEU A 35 -29.17 -4.88 25.34
C LEU A 35 -29.49 -4.80 23.83
N ASN A 36 -30.57 -4.08 23.54
CA ASN A 36 -30.91 -3.62 22.17
C ASN A 36 -31.22 -2.11 22.23
N ASP A 37 -31.63 -1.52 21.11
CA ASP A 37 -31.98 -0.09 21.02
C ASP A 37 -33.17 0.32 21.92
N GLU A 38 -33.98 -0.65 22.36
CA GLU A 38 -35.13 -0.45 23.24
C GLU A 38 -34.79 -0.61 24.75
N GLY A 39 -33.57 -1.07 25.07
CA GLY A 39 -33.10 -1.26 26.43
C GLY A 39 -32.69 -2.70 26.77
N MET A 40 -32.86 -3.11 28.06
CA MET A 40 -32.53 -4.46 28.52
C MET A 40 -33.52 -5.49 28.04
N MET A 41 -33.02 -6.60 27.48
CA MET A 41 -33.82 -7.76 27.08
C MET A 41 -33.86 -8.80 28.23
N MET A 42 -35.03 -9.44 28.38
CA MET A 42 -35.19 -10.54 29.36
C MET A 42 -34.44 -11.80 28.92
N TYR A 43 -34.36 -12.04 27.61
CA TYR A 43 -33.64 -13.16 27.02
C TYR A 43 -32.51 -12.64 26.15
N PRO A 44 -31.31 -13.27 26.20
CA PRO A 44 -30.17 -12.83 25.43
C PRO A 44 -30.35 -13.11 23.95
N GLN A 45 -29.79 -12.23 23.15
CA GLN A 45 -29.60 -12.46 21.71
C GLN A 45 -28.20 -13.05 21.49
N THR A 46 -28.13 -14.20 20.82
CA THR A 46 -26.86 -14.82 20.46
C THR A 46 -26.37 -14.29 19.11
N HIS A 47 -25.13 -13.84 19.09
CA HIS A 47 -24.41 -13.42 17.89
C HIS A 47 -23.29 -14.42 17.60
N SER A 48 -23.03 -14.65 16.33
CA SER A 48 -21.96 -15.55 15.87
C SER A 48 -21.11 -14.84 14.83
N LEU A 49 -19.79 -15.00 14.94
CA LEU A 49 -18.79 -14.42 14.03
C LEU A 49 -17.68 -15.43 13.77
N ARG A 50 -17.22 -15.52 12.53
CA ARG A 50 -15.99 -16.23 12.19
C ARG A 50 -14.80 -15.45 12.78
N TYR A 51 -14.13 -16.02 13.78
CA TYR A 51 -13.06 -15.35 14.51
C TYR A 51 -11.99 -16.36 14.94
N PRO A 52 -10.82 -16.37 14.27
CA PRO A 52 -9.74 -17.25 14.65
C PRO A 52 -9.05 -16.73 15.91
N LYS A 53 -8.95 -17.56 16.93
CA LYS A 53 -8.08 -17.29 18.07
C LYS A 53 -6.62 -17.59 17.73
N ALA A 54 -5.70 -17.20 18.61
CA ALA A 54 -4.27 -17.46 18.42
C ALA A 54 -4.02 -18.96 18.19
N GLY A 55 -3.29 -19.28 17.12
CA GLY A 55 -2.99 -20.66 16.72
C GLY A 55 -4.05 -21.36 15.86
N GLU A 56 -5.26 -20.83 15.73
CA GLU A 56 -6.31 -21.41 14.90
C GLU A 56 -6.19 -21.04 13.42
N ALA A 57 -6.97 -21.73 12.58
CA ALA A 57 -6.99 -21.49 11.14
C ALA A 57 -7.49 -20.07 10.82
N ASN A 58 -6.76 -19.39 9.96
CA ASN A 58 -7.11 -18.06 9.47
C ASN A 58 -7.88 -18.14 8.14
N ALA A 59 -8.54 -17.06 7.74
CA ALA A 59 -9.11 -16.97 6.41
C ALA A 59 -8.02 -17.03 5.33
N THR A 60 -8.31 -17.68 4.21
CA THR A 60 -7.41 -17.73 3.07
C THR A 60 -7.75 -16.61 2.08
N ALA A 61 -6.77 -15.74 1.81
CA ALA A 61 -6.93 -14.65 0.87
C ALA A 61 -6.58 -15.10 -0.56
N SER A 62 -7.42 -14.74 -1.52
CA SER A 62 -7.17 -14.89 -2.96
C SER A 62 -7.36 -13.55 -3.64
N VAL A 63 -6.45 -13.17 -4.55
CA VAL A 63 -6.59 -11.97 -5.34
C VAL A 63 -7.18 -12.33 -6.69
N CYS A 64 -8.28 -11.68 -7.05
CA CYS A 64 -9.02 -11.91 -8.28
C CYS A 64 -9.07 -10.65 -9.13
N VAL A 65 -9.11 -10.82 -10.44
CA VAL A 65 -9.31 -9.74 -11.42
C VAL A 65 -10.54 -10.06 -12.25
N TYR A 66 -11.52 -9.17 -12.23
CA TYR A 66 -12.71 -9.22 -13.07
C TYR A 66 -12.51 -8.34 -14.30
N ASP A 67 -12.70 -8.93 -15.48
CA ASP A 67 -12.73 -8.19 -16.74
C ASP A 67 -14.17 -7.74 -17.03
N ILE A 68 -14.37 -6.42 -17.13
CA ILE A 68 -15.70 -5.81 -17.25
C ILE A 68 -16.34 -6.14 -18.61
N TYR A 69 -15.53 -6.18 -19.68
CA TYR A 69 -16.04 -6.44 -21.03
C TYR A 69 -16.38 -7.92 -21.24
N TYR A 70 -15.42 -8.81 -20.92
CA TYR A 70 -15.62 -10.26 -21.10
C TYR A 70 -16.41 -10.92 -19.98
N LYS A 71 -16.68 -10.20 -18.88
CA LYS A 71 -17.41 -10.71 -17.69
C LYS A 71 -16.77 -11.97 -17.10
N THR A 72 -15.45 -12.04 -17.08
CA THR A 72 -14.69 -13.19 -16.59
C THR A 72 -13.88 -12.83 -15.36
N ILE A 73 -13.75 -13.79 -14.44
CA ILE A 73 -12.90 -13.67 -13.26
C ILE A 73 -11.67 -14.55 -13.45
N LYS A 74 -10.50 -13.99 -13.16
CA LYS A 74 -9.23 -14.72 -13.09
C LYS A 74 -8.66 -14.59 -11.69
N THR A 75 -8.14 -15.69 -11.15
CA THR A 75 -7.41 -15.68 -9.88
C THR A 75 -5.92 -15.48 -10.15
N MET A 76 -5.30 -14.53 -9.47
CA MET A 76 -3.87 -14.27 -9.56
C MET A 76 -3.08 -15.38 -8.85
N GLN A 77 -1.97 -15.79 -9.47
CA GLN A 77 -1.11 -16.85 -8.95
C GLN A 77 -0.13 -16.26 -7.93
N ILE A 78 -0.56 -16.20 -6.68
CA ILE A 78 0.31 -15.87 -5.54
C ILE A 78 1.02 -17.15 -5.12
N PRO A 79 2.33 -17.14 -4.83
CA PRO A 79 3.05 -18.33 -4.38
C PRO A 79 2.39 -18.98 -3.14
N GLU A 80 2.20 -20.30 -3.17
CA GLU A 80 1.49 -21.07 -2.10
C GLU A 80 2.13 -20.92 -0.71
N HIS A 81 3.45 -20.71 -0.65
CA HIS A 81 4.15 -20.50 0.63
C HIS A 81 3.84 -19.15 1.27
N MET A 82 3.18 -18.22 0.55
CA MET A 82 2.73 -16.96 1.08
C MET A 82 1.35 -17.13 1.74
N ASN A 83 1.36 -17.69 2.93
CA ASN A 83 0.17 -17.80 3.78
C ASN A 83 0.15 -16.63 4.77
N GLY A 84 -0.88 -15.77 4.69
CA GLY A 84 -0.98 -14.57 5.52
C GLY A 84 -2.11 -13.67 5.08
N TYR A 85 -1.86 -12.37 5.07
CA TYR A 85 -2.86 -11.36 4.78
C TYR A 85 -2.52 -10.61 3.49
N VAL A 86 -3.55 -10.15 2.80
CA VAL A 86 -3.45 -9.22 1.66
C VAL A 86 -4.15 -7.91 2.04
N PRO A 87 -3.46 -6.99 2.74
CA PRO A 87 -4.09 -5.76 3.23
C PRO A 87 -4.29 -4.70 2.15
N ARG A 88 -3.53 -4.75 1.05
CA ARG A 88 -3.61 -3.76 -0.04
C ARG A 88 -3.44 -4.39 -1.41
N ILE A 89 -4.19 -3.87 -2.36
CA ILE A 89 -4.01 -4.10 -3.79
C ILE A 89 -4.09 -2.75 -4.51
N VAL A 90 -3.17 -2.47 -5.42
CA VAL A 90 -3.16 -1.24 -6.21
C VAL A 90 -2.75 -1.53 -7.64
N TRP A 91 -3.11 -0.66 -8.58
CA TRP A 91 -2.67 -0.73 -9.95
C TRP A 91 -1.51 0.23 -10.18
N THR A 92 -0.51 -0.20 -10.95
CA THR A 92 0.51 0.74 -11.43
C THR A 92 -0.11 1.70 -12.45
N PRO A 93 0.47 2.89 -12.66
CA PRO A 93 0.15 3.70 -13.82
C PRO A 93 0.29 2.91 -15.11
N ILE A 94 -0.45 3.26 -16.16
CA ILE A 94 -0.26 2.67 -17.49
C ILE A 94 1.07 3.19 -18.03
N PRO A 95 2.03 2.30 -18.35
CA PRO A 95 3.30 2.74 -18.94
C PRO A 95 3.09 3.43 -20.28
N ALA A 96 4.03 4.29 -20.67
CA ALA A 96 3.99 4.90 -21.99
C ALA A 96 4.14 3.82 -23.09
N PRO A 97 3.41 3.91 -24.21
CA PRO A 97 3.56 2.99 -25.33
C PRO A 97 4.99 2.98 -25.87
N THR A 98 5.48 1.82 -26.22
CA THR A 98 6.80 1.62 -26.84
C THR A 98 6.66 0.95 -28.19
N LYS A 99 7.76 0.89 -28.96
CA LYS A 99 7.77 0.14 -30.24
C LYS A 99 7.53 -1.36 -30.04
N ALA A 100 7.93 -1.89 -28.88
CA ALA A 100 7.76 -3.31 -28.54
C ALA A 100 6.36 -3.60 -27.96
N ASP A 101 5.75 -2.62 -27.30
CA ASP A 101 4.40 -2.73 -26.73
C ASP A 101 3.62 -1.44 -27.03
N ALA A 102 2.77 -1.52 -28.04
CA ALA A 102 1.92 -0.40 -28.46
C ALA A 102 0.68 -0.20 -27.56
N GLN A 103 0.33 -1.21 -26.75
CA GLN A 103 -0.80 -1.19 -25.82
C GLN A 103 -0.39 -1.73 -24.45
N PRO A 104 0.47 -0.99 -23.72
CA PRO A 104 0.93 -1.42 -22.43
C PRO A 104 -0.24 -1.44 -21.44
N MET A 105 -0.16 -2.37 -20.48
CA MET A 105 -1.14 -2.51 -19.42
C MET A 105 -0.50 -2.19 -18.07
N SER A 106 -1.35 -1.76 -17.14
CA SER A 106 -0.97 -1.68 -15.72
C SER A 106 -0.75 -3.07 -15.14
N ASP A 107 0.25 -3.20 -14.29
CA ASP A 107 0.40 -4.35 -13.42
C ASP A 107 -0.48 -4.18 -12.17
N LEU A 108 -0.98 -5.31 -11.66
CA LEU A 108 -1.62 -5.35 -10.35
C LEU A 108 -0.53 -5.56 -9.28
N VAL A 109 -0.46 -4.67 -8.33
CA VAL A 109 0.44 -4.78 -7.18
C VAL A 109 -0.35 -5.36 -6.01
N VAL A 110 0.21 -6.40 -5.40
CA VAL A 110 -0.36 -7.09 -4.25
C VAL A 110 0.60 -6.96 -3.09
N LEU A 111 0.14 -6.35 -2.03
CA LEU A 111 0.85 -6.33 -0.75
C LEU A 111 0.45 -7.56 0.05
N HIS A 112 1.41 -8.39 0.38
CA HIS A 112 1.25 -9.56 1.23
C HIS A 112 2.05 -9.37 2.54
N ILE A 113 1.47 -9.75 3.67
CA ILE A 113 2.16 -9.85 4.94
C ILE A 113 1.96 -11.25 5.54
N ASN A 114 2.99 -11.79 6.16
CA ASN A 114 2.87 -13.07 6.83
C ASN A 114 2.01 -12.96 8.10
N ARG A 115 1.62 -14.10 8.67
CA ARG A 115 0.73 -14.14 9.85
C ARG A 115 1.33 -13.44 11.07
N ASP A 116 2.64 -13.51 11.25
CA ASP A 116 3.34 -12.84 12.36
C ASP A 116 3.55 -11.35 12.12
N GLN A 117 3.20 -10.84 10.92
CA GLN A 117 3.31 -9.44 10.49
C GLN A 117 4.74 -8.87 10.59
N ASN A 118 5.73 -9.74 10.60
CA ASN A 118 7.14 -9.35 10.63
C ASN A 118 7.84 -9.48 9.27
N LYS A 119 7.09 -9.90 8.24
CA LYS A 119 7.55 -9.96 6.84
C LYS A 119 6.49 -9.42 5.91
N MET A 120 6.90 -8.50 5.05
CA MET A 120 6.10 -7.89 4.00
C MET A 120 6.71 -8.25 2.64
N ASP A 121 5.90 -8.77 1.73
CA ASP A 121 6.26 -9.03 0.35
C ASP A 121 5.33 -8.25 -0.58
N VAL A 122 5.89 -7.52 -1.54
CA VAL A 122 5.12 -6.84 -2.58
C VAL A 122 5.34 -7.57 -3.89
N LEU A 123 4.23 -7.99 -4.51
CA LEU A 123 4.22 -8.71 -5.77
C LEU A 123 3.70 -7.81 -6.88
N LYS A 124 4.26 -7.93 -8.08
CA LYS A 124 3.70 -7.36 -9.32
C LYS A 124 3.11 -8.49 -10.16
N GLY A 125 1.82 -8.37 -10.45
CA GLY A 125 1.06 -9.37 -11.20
C GLY A 125 0.59 -8.85 -12.55
N ASN A 126 0.77 -9.65 -13.60
CA ASN A 126 0.22 -9.36 -14.91
C ASN A 126 -1.19 -9.96 -15.04
N PRO A 127 -2.27 -9.15 -15.20
CA PRO A 127 -3.63 -9.66 -15.22
C PRO A 127 -3.97 -10.58 -16.40
N LYS A 128 -3.21 -10.51 -17.51
CA LYS A 128 -3.39 -11.40 -18.67
C LYS A 128 -2.91 -12.81 -18.36
N SER A 129 -1.67 -12.92 -17.88
CA SER A 129 -1.05 -14.22 -17.56
C SER A 129 -1.40 -14.73 -16.17
N THR A 130 -1.94 -13.88 -15.30
CA THR A 130 -2.21 -14.11 -13.86
C THR A 130 -0.97 -14.33 -13.00
N VAL A 131 0.21 -14.34 -13.56
CA VAL A 131 1.46 -14.61 -12.84
C VAL A 131 1.88 -13.41 -12.00
N CYS A 132 2.10 -13.62 -10.70
CA CYS A 132 2.66 -12.66 -9.77
C CYS A 132 4.16 -12.94 -9.56
N ARG A 133 4.97 -11.88 -9.60
CA ARG A 133 6.42 -11.95 -9.37
C ARG A 133 6.80 -11.08 -8.18
N PRO A 134 7.74 -11.53 -7.33
CA PRO A 134 8.28 -10.70 -6.27
C PRO A 134 8.85 -9.39 -6.83
N PHE A 135 8.54 -8.28 -6.17
CA PHE A 135 9.04 -6.96 -6.50
C PHE A 135 9.84 -6.35 -5.34
N TYR A 136 9.36 -6.50 -4.11
CA TYR A 136 9.99 -5.98 -2.91
C TYR A 136 9.74 -6.94 -1.75
N SER A 137 10.69 -7.02 -0.84
CA SER A 137 10.52 -7.76 0.42
C SER A 137 11.21 -7.03 1.55
N GLU A 138 10.56 -6.98 2.70
CA GLU A 138 11.10 -6.45 3.95
C GLU A 138 10.75 -7.39 5.10
N GLN A 139 11.71 -7.63 5.98
CA GLN A 139 11.53 -8.48 7.15
C GLN A 139 12.25 -7.89 8.36
N SER A 140 11.62 -7.98 9.51
CA SER A 140 12.20 -7.64 10.80
C SER A 140 12.13 -8.82 11.75
N ASN A 141 13.21 -9.05 12.51
CA ASN A 141 13.25 -10.05 13.59
C ASN A 141 12.97 -9.43 14.97
N LYS A 142 12.70 -8.13 15.03
CA LYS A 142 12.56 -7.37 16.29
C LYS A 142 11.17 -6.78 16.49
N TYR A 143 10.47 -6.43 15.40
CA TYR A 143 9.19 -5.72 15.44
C TYR A 143 8.33 -6.06 14.22
N PHE A 144 7.09 -5.64 14.24
CA PHE A 144 6.21 -5.72 13.08
C PHE A 144 6.70 -4.81 11.96
N VAL A 145 6.58 -5.27 10.71
CA VAL A 145 6.81 -4.41 9.55
C VAL A 145 5.62 -3.46 9.41
N ASN A 146 5.90 -2.16 9.30
CA ASN A 146 4.88 -1.14 9.13
C ASN A 146 4.38 -1.14 7.68
N TYR A 147 3.41 -2.01 7.39
CA TYR A 147 2.85 -2.14 6.04
C TYR A 147 1.98 -0.93 5.62
N GLU A 148 1.55 -0.08 6.55
CA GLU A 148 0.78 1.12 6.23
C GLU A 148 1.62 2.15 5.44
N LEU A 149 2.94 2.09 5.55
CA LEU A 149 3.85 2.90 4.74
C LEU A 149 3.71 2.66 3.24
N PHE A 150 3.17 1.50 2.85
CA PHE A 150 2.83 1.20 1.46
C PHE A 150 1.84 2.22 0.87
N ASP A 151 0.95 2.80 1.65
CA ASP A 151 -0.02 3.80 1.20
C ASP A 151 0.67 5.12 0.77
N GLN A 152 1.93 5.33 1.17
CA GLN A 152 2.75 6.47 0.79
C GLN A 152 3.66 6.20 -0.42
N TRP A 153 3.68 4.96 -0.94
CA TRP A 153 4.51 4.63 -2.09
C TRP A 153 4.02 5.37 -3.35
N GLN A 154 4.97 5.83 -4.16
CA GLN A 154 4.65 6.56 -5.39
C GLN A 154 5.10 5.73 -6.60
N TRP A 155 4.14 5.20 -7.32
CA TRP A 155 4.33 4.47 -8.57
C TRP A 155 4.45 5.47 -9.71
N LEU A 156 5.62 5.56 -10.35
CA LEU A 156 5.88 6.52 -11.41
C LEU A 156 5.49 5.97 -12.79
N ALA A 157 5.18 6.88 -13.73
CA ALA A 157 4.79 6.50 -15.09
C ALA A 157 5.91 5.78 -15.87
N ASP A 158 7.17 6.00 -15.50
CA ASP A 158 8.33 5.28 -16.08
C ASP A 158 8.57 3.90 -15.44
N GLY A 159 7.71 3.50 -14.50
CA GLY A 159 7.74 2.21 -13.80
C GLY A 159 8.63 2.16 -12.57
N ARG A 160 9.42 3.20 -12.29
CA ARG A 160 10.14 3.32 -11.02
C ARG A 160 9.16 3.55 -9.87
N VAL A 161 9.63 3.32 -8.66
CA VAL A 161 8.81 3.47 -7.45
C VAL A 161 9.59 4.20 -6.36
N VAL A 162 8.95 5.17 -5.72
CA VAL A 162 9.42 5.71 -4.45
C VAL A 162 8.81 4.85 -3.34
N VAL A 163 9.65 4.13 -2.63
CA VAL A 163 9.30 3.25 -1.52
C VAL A 163 9.58 3.97 -0.21
N VAL A 164 8.64 3.95 0.72
CA VAL A 164 8.84 4.42 2.09
C VAL A 164 9.03 3.21 2.99
N SER A 165 10.10 3.18 3.78
CA SER A 165 10.47 2.04 4.62
C SER A 165 11.30 2.47 5.81
N GLU A 166 11.19 1.73 6.92
CA GLU A 166 11.97 1.87 8.15
C GLU A 166 13.23 1.00 8.18
N LYS A 167 13.56 0.30 7.10
CA LYS A 167 14.66 -0.67 7.03
C LYS A 167 16.04 -0.09 7.38
N GLY A 168 16.20 1.21 7.21
CA GLY A 168 17.44 1.94 7.55
C GLY A 168 17.54 2.43 9.00
N GLY A 169 16.53 2.13 9.83
CA GLY A 169 16.44 2.59 11.23
C GLY A 169 15.60 3.85 11.42
N TYR A 170 15.35 4.59 10.35
CA TYR A 170 14.40 5.70 10.27
C TYR A 170 13.45 5.49 9.10
N GLN A 171 12.25 6.06 9.19
CA GLN A 171 11.32 6.09 8.08
C GLN A 171 11.85 7.00 6.97
N GLN A 172 12.25 6.40 5.85
CA GLN A 172 12.92 7.12 4.76
C GLN A 172 12.37 6.70 3.39
N ALA A 173 12.54 7.58 2.40
CA ALA A 173 12.14 7.33 1.03
C ALA A 173 13.33 6.82 0.20
N TYR A 174 13.07 5.78 -0.59
CA TYR A 174 14.03 5.09 -1.45
C TYR A 174 13.53 5.04 -2.88
N MET A 175 14.40 5.20 -3.87
CA MET A 175 14.06 4.97 -5.27
C MET A 175 14.34 3.51 -5.65
N TYR A 176 13.35 2.85 -6.23
CA TYR A 176 13.46 1.50 -6.77
C TYR A 176 13.26 1.50 -8.28
N SER A 177 13.96 0.60 -8.96
CA SER A 177 13.82 0.37 -10.40
C SER A 177 12.50 -0.33 -10.73
N VAL A 178 12.20 -0.42 -12.02
CA VAL A 178 11.05 -1.18 -12.57
C VAL A 178 11.07 -2.66 -12.13
N GLN A 179 12.27 -3.21 -11.91
CA GLN A 179 12.49 -4.60 -11.49
C GLN A 179 12.49 -4.81 -9.97
N GLY A 180 12.28 -3.75 -9.17
CA GLY A 180 12.31 -3.86 -7.71
C GLY A 180 13.72 -3.86 -7.11
N VAL A 181 14.71 -3.31 -7.84
CA VAL A 181 16.07 -3.15 -7.32
C VAL A 181 16.21 -1.74 -6.75
N GLU A 182 16.70 -1.65 -5.51
CA GLU A 182 17.01 -0.36 -4.90
C GLU A 182 18.09 0.37 -5.68
N GLN A 183 17.82 1.61 -6.03
CA GLN A 183 18.74 2.47 -6.77
C GLN A 183 19.40 3.49 -5.86
N ARG A 184 18.65 4.09 -4.94
CA ARG A 184 19.13 5.20 -4.13
C ARG A 184 18.24 5.48 -2.93
N LEU A 185 18.86 5.82 -1.79
CA LEU A 185 18.20 6.51 -0.68
C LEU A 185 17.96 7.99 -1.08
N LEU A 186 16.70 8.43 -1.05
CA LEU A 186 16.30 9.78 -1.45
C LEU A 186 16.37 10.78 -0.31
N THR A 187 16.05 10.35 0.91
CA THR A 187 15.95 11.23 2.10
C THR A 187 16.91 10.78 3.20
N PRO A 188 18.23 10.88 2.98
CA PRO A 188 19.21 10.50 3.98
C PRO A 188 19.12 11.44 5.20
N GLY A 189 19.30 10.89 6.41
CA GLY A 189 19.28 11.65 7.66
C GLY A 189 18.85 10.79 8.84
N GLU A 190 18.88 11.39 10.02
CA GLU A 190 18.49 10.77 11.30
C GLU A 190 17.10 11.25 11.76
N CYS A 191 16.20 11.50 10.80
CA CYS A 191 14.84 11.93 11.05
C CYS A 191 13.87 11.14 10.18
N ASP A 192 12.65 10.95 10.69
CA ASP A 192 11.60 10.24 9.99
C ASP A 192 10.90 11.12 8.95
N VAL A 193 10.76 10.58 7.74
CA VAL A 193 9.84 11.10 6.74
C VAL A 193 8.43 10.70 7.15
N THR A 194 7.67 11.63 7.71
CA THR A 194 6.33 11.36 8.24
C THR A 194 5.25 11.28 7.18
N GLN A 195 5.49 11.92 6.03
CA GLN A 195 4.56 11.88 4.90
C GLN A 195 5.30 12.10 3.58
N VAL A 196 4.89 11.36 2.56
CA VAL A 196 5.22 11.64 1.16
C VAL A 196 3.99 12.23 0.50
N TYR A 197 4.06 13.49 0.08
CA TYR A 197 2.96 14.18 -0.61
C TYR A 197 2.81 13.71 -2.06
N GLY A 198 3.92 13.38 -2.72
CA GLY A 198 3.96 12.87 -4.08
C GLY A 198 5.18 13.32 -4.87
N VAL A 199 5.17 12.99 -6.16
CA VAL A 199 6.25 13.28 -7.10
C VAL A 199 5.74 14.10 -8.28
N ASP A 200 6.33 15.27 -8.52
CA ASP A 200 6.23 15.92 -9.82
C ASP A 200 7.19 15.21 -10.79
N GLU A 201 6.64 14.29 -11.58
CA GLU A 201 7.43 13.50 -12.52
C GLU A 201 8.06 14.34 -13.63
N LYS A 202 7.44 15.46 -14.02
CA LYS A 202 7.96 16.36 -15.07
C LYS A 202 9.17 17.13 -14.57
N ALA A 203 9.06 17.72 -13.39
CA ALA A 203 10.15 18.45 -12.75
C ALA A 203 11.17 17.51 -12.07
N GLN A 204 10.84 16.23 -11.85
CA GLN A 204 11.58 15.24 -11.08
C GLN A 204 11.84 15.74 -9.65
N VAL A 205 10.75 16.14 -8.98
CA VAL A 205 10.77 16.66 -7.61
C VAL A 205 9.90 15.76 -6.72
N LEU A 206 10.48 15.28 -5.62
CA LEU A 206 9.76 14.60 -4.54
C LEU A 206 9.40 15.62 -3.46
N TYR A 207 8.12 15.65 -3.07
CA TYR A 207 7.62 16.47 -1.97
C TYR A 207 7.32 15.59 -0.77
N TYR A 208 7.86 15.93 0.41
CA TYR A 208 7.74 15.13 1.61
C TYR A 208 7.82 15.98 2.87
N GLN A 209 7.38 15.40 3.99
CA GLN A 209 7.45 16.01 5.32
C GLN A 209 8.42 15.21 6.19
N VAL A 210 9.16 15.91 7.04
CA VAL A 210 10.12 15.32 8.00
C VAL A 210 9.79 15.78 9.41
N ALA A 211 9.86 14.87 10.37
CA ALA A 211 9.85 15.17 11.78
C ALA A 211 11.25 15.59 12.23
N ASN A 212 11.56 16.89 12.13
CA ASN A 212 12.86 17.41 12.58
C ASN A 212 13.03 17.27 14.11
N THR A 213 11.94 17.38 14.83
CA THR A 213 11.82 17.06 16.27
C THR A 213 10.44 16.45 16.53
N PRO A 214 10.13 15.90 17.70
CA PRO A 214 8.80 15.39 18.00
C PRO A 214 7.67 16.40 17.81
N MET A 215 7.96 17.70 17.92
CA MET A 215 6.96 18.78 17.84
C MET A 215 7.05 19.58 16.54
N ILE A 216 8.12 19.43 15.76
CA ILE A 216 8.36 20.23 14.55
C ILE A 216 8.37 19.31 13.33
N ARG A 217 7.44 19.54 12.42
CA ARG A 217 7.38 18.86 11.12
C ARG A 217 7.39 19.89 10.02
N GLN A 218 8.37 19.76 9.14
CA GLN A 218 8.54 20.66 8.01
C GLN A 218 8.46 19.92 6.68
N ALA A 219 8.03 20.62 5.65
CA ALA A 219 7.92 20.07 4.32
C ALA A 219 9.09 20.48 3.44
N TYR A 220 9.52 19.54 2.62
CA TYR A 220 10.69 19.65 1.76
C TYR A 220 10.37 19.28 0.32
N ALA A 221 11.12 19.89 -0.60
CA ALA A 221 11.18 19.53 -2.00
C ALA A 221 12.58 19.01 -2.34
N LEU A 222 12.67 17.75 -2.76
CA LEU A 222 13.92 17.15 -3.25
C LEU A 222 13.93 17.15 -4.78
N ASN A 223 14.83 17.90 -5.38
CA ASN A 223 15.13 17.73 -6.80
C ASN A 223 15.93 16.45 -6.99
N MET A 224 15.30 15.41 -7.54
CA MET A 224 15.89 14.08 -7.67
C MET A 224 17.03 14.02 -8.71
N LYS A 225 17.07 14.97 -9.67
CA LYS A 225 18.18 15.05 -10.66
C LYS A 225 19.42 15.70 -10.07
N LYS A 226 19.23 16.83 -9.37
CA LYS A 226 20.33 17.61 -8.81
C LYS A 226 20.75 17.14 -7.42
N ASN A 227 19.93 16.30 -6.79
CA ASN A 227 20.07 15.84 -5.42
C ASN A 227 20.16 17.01 -4.41
N THR A 228 19.32 18.03 -4.60
CA THR A 228 19.25 19.22 -3.76
C THR A 228 17.89 19.29 -3.08
N THR A 229 17.90 19.57 -1.78
CA THR A 229 16.69 19.68 -0.95
C THR A 229 16.46 21.13 -0.57
N THR A 230 15.20 21.57 -0.65
CA THR A 230 14.76 22.91 -0.23
C THR A 230 13.63 22.77 0.76
N CYS A 231 13.70 23.47 1.91
CA CYS A 231 12.60 23.57 2.85
C CYS A 231 11.54 24.52 2.27
N LEU A 232 10.27 24.07 2.30
CA LEU A 232 9.14 24.83 1.75
C LEU A 232 8.38 25.63 2.81
N THR A 233 8.47 25.21 4.07
CA THR A 233 7.74 25.81 5.19
C THR A 233 8.64 26.74 6.00
N GLN A 234 8.02 27.73 6.66
CA GLN A 234 8.73 28.72 7.48
C GLN A 234 8.11 28.76 8.87
N GLY A 235 8.95 28.99 9.86
CA GLY A 235 8.53 29.05 11.25
C GLY A 235 8.66 27.72 11.99
N GLU A 236 8.25 27.73 13.25
CA GLU A 236 8.21 26.55 14.12
C GLU A 236 6.81 25.94 14.13
N GLY A 237 6.74 24.65 14.35
CA GLY A 237 5.47 23.92 14.45
C GLY A 237 5.35 22.77 13.47
N THR A 238 4.15 22.23 13.38
CA THR A 238 3.83 21.15 12.46
C THR A 238 3.10 21.71 11.25
N HIS A 239 3.69 21.56 10.08
CA HIS A 239 3.17 22.02 8.80
C HIS A 239 2.64 20.85 7.99
N THR A 240 1.42 20.96 7.48
CA THR A 240 0.83 19.99 6.56
C THR A 240 0.51 20.69 5.24
N LEU A 241 1.06 20.19 4.13
CA LEU A 241 0.88 20.81 2.82
C LEU A 241 -0.16 20.06 1.99
N TYR A 242 -0.98 20.83 1.29
CA TYR A 242 -1.95 20.34 0.30
C TYR A 242 -1.59 20.90 -1.06
N PHE A 243 -1.14 20.05 -1.97
CA PHE A 243 -0.67 20.46 -3.29
C PHE A 243 -1.79 20.49 -4.33
N SER A 244 -1.71 21.45 -5.28
CA SER A 244 -2.48 21.39 -6.52
C SER A 244 -2.01 20.23 -7.41
N LYS A 245 -2.90 19.71 -8.28
CA LYS A 245 -2.59 18.60 -9.19
C LYS A 245 -1.42 18.86 -10.13
N ASP A 246 -1.14 20.13 -10.42
CA ASP A 246 -0.04 20.55 -11.29
C ASP A 246 1.25 20.91 -10.52
N TRP A 247 1.28 20.68 -9.20
CA TRP A 247 2.40 20.94 -8.29
C TRP A 247 2.86 22.40 -8.21
N LYS A 248 2.09 23.34 -8.80
CA LYS A 248 2.49 24.77 -8.85
C LYS A 248 2.14 25.55 -7.61
N ARG A 249 1.19 25.06 -6.83
CA ARG A 249 0.68 25.74 -5.64
C ARG A 249 0.48 24.73 -4.52
N TYR A 250 0.59 25.20 -3.31
CA TYR A 250 0.21 24.44 -2.11
C TYR A 250 -0.41 25.37 -1.08
N VAL A 251 -1.19 24.78 -0.19
CA VAL A 251 -1.69 25.43 1.03
C VAL A 251 -0.93 24.82 2.19
N ASP A 252 -0.44 25.66 3.09
CA ASP A 252 0.25 25.28 4.33
C ASP A 252 -0.72 25.50 5.50
N CYS A 253 -0.91 24.47 6.32
CA CYS A 253 -1.79 24.44 7.49
C CYS A 253 -1.02 24.05 8.75
#